data_fb3b5a99449d043ca34df948578cab63
#
_entry.id   fb3b5a99449d043ca34df948578cab63
#
_cell.length_a   1.000
_cell.length_b   1.000
_cell.length_c   1.000
_cell.angle_alpha   90.00
_cell.angle_beta   90.00
_cell.angle_gamma   90.00
#
_symmetry.space_group_name_H-M   'P 1'
#
loop_
_entity.id
_entity.type
_entity.pdbx_description
1 polymer ?
#
loop_
_entity_poly.entity_id
_entity_poly.type
_entity_poly.pdbx_seq_one_letter_code
_entity_poly.pdbx_strand_id
1 'polypeptide(L)'
;LVGVSGAKRFGANQFLGAVVGMMMTAPALAEGGAWHLFGFTVNIQSYTGQVIPALAAVWILSIFEKWFHKKLPSAVDFTFTPLLSVILTGFITFIVVGPVMKELSDLITNGIVWLYSTLGFVGTGIFGAIYSPIVLTGLHQSFPAIETQLVTAYKSGTGYGDFIFVVASMANVAQGAATTAVYFLTKNE
;
A
#
# COMPACT_ATOMS: atom_id res chain seq x y z
N LEU A 1 -10.58 -3.22 -5.74
CA LEU A 1 -10.15 -4.45 -6.43
C LEU A 1 -9.25 -5.31 -5.55
N VAL A 2 -8.16 -4.76 -4.95
CA VAL A 2 -7.22 -5.52 -4.10
C VAL A 2 -7.92 -6.20 -2.93
N GLY A 3 -8.86 -5.52 -2.26
CA GLY A 3 -9.63 -6.09 -1.16
C GLY A 3 -10.42 -7.34 -1.55
N VAL A 4 -11.08 -7.31 -2.70
CA VAL A 4 -11.86 -8.45 -3.23
C VAL A 4 -10.96 -9.63 -3.61
N SER A 5 -9.87 -9.34 -4.34
CA SER A 5 -8.91 -10.36 -4.78
C SER A 5 -8.17 -10.99 -3.61
N GLY A 6 -7.78 -10.19 -2.61
CA GLY A 6 -7.15 -10.64 -1.39
C GLY A 6 -8.08 -11.53 -0.57
N ALA A 7 -9.35 -11.14 -0.38
CA ALA A 7 -10.35 -11.92 0.31
C ALA A 7 -10.53 -13.30 -0.34
N LYS A 8 -10.63 -13.36 -1.66
CA LYS A 8 -10.68 -14.61 -2.41
C LYS A 8 -9.45 -15.49 -2.16
N ARG A 9 -8.26 -14.88 -2.13
CA ARG A 9 -7.00 -15.60 -1.91
C ARG A 9 -6.86 -16.14 -0.49
N PHE A 10 -7.31 -15.38 0.50
CA PHE A 10 -7.22 -15.76 1.92
C PHE A 10 -8.42 -16.57 2.41
N GLY A 11 -9.41 -16.81 1.54
CA GLY A 11 -10.62 -17.58 1.86
C GLY A 11 -11.54 -16.83 2.82
N ALA A 12 -11.67 -15.52 2.65
CA ALA A 12 -12.63 -14.65 3.30
C ALA A 12 -13.75 -14.26 2.33
N ASN A 13 -14.84 -13.69 2.87
CA ASN A 13 -15.94 -13.20 2.06
C ASN A 13 -15.47 -12.00 1.20
N GLN A 14 -15.68 -12.10 -0.11
CA GLN A 14 -15.23 -11.09 -1.07
C GLN A 14 -15.94 -9.73 -0.89
N PHE A 15 -17.20 -9.74 -0.45
CA PHE A 15 -17.94 -8.51 -0.15
C PHE A 15 -17.35 -7.79 1.06
N LEU A 16 -16.99 -8.52 2.12
CA LEU A 16 -16.32 -7.94 3.28
C LEU A 16 -14.93 -7.41 2.91
N GLY A 17 -14.20 -8.11 2.05
CA GLY A 17 -12.94 -7.62 1.50
C GLY A 17 -13.11 -6.33 0.69
N ALA A 18 -14.21 -6.19 -0.07
CA ALA A 18 -14.54 -4.93 -0.75
C ALA A 18 -14.82 -3.80 0.26
N VAL A 19 -15.60 -4.08 1.31
CA VAL A 19 -15.92 -3.09 2.36
C VAL A 19 -14.66 -2.60 3.05
N VAL A 20 -13.76 -3.50 3.47
CA VAL A 20 -12.47 -3.13 4.09
C VAL A 20 -11.62 -2.30 3.12
N GLY A 21 -11.55 -2.68 1.85
CA GLY A 21 -10.83 -1.91 0.84
C GLY A 21 -11.41 -0.50 0.62
N MET A 22 -12.72 -0.35 0.60
CA MET A 22 -13.38 0.97 0.50
C MET A 22 -13.17 1.80 1.76
N MET A 23 -13.22 1.19 2.94
CA MET A 23 -12.97 1.88 4.20
C MET A 23 -11.56 2.49 4.25
N MET A 24 -10.55 1.78 3.75
CA MET A 24 -9.17 2.27 3.71
C MET A 24 -8.94 3.41 2.71
N THR A 25 -9.81 3.55 1.73
CA THR A 25 -9.73 4.61 0.70
C THR A 25 -10.81 5.67 0.86
N ALA A 26 -11.48 5.70 2.03
CA ALA A 26 -12.55 6.65 2.28
C ALA A 26 -12.04 8.10 2.17
N PRO A 27 -12.78 9.02 1.52
CA PRO A 27 -12.38 10.41 1.36
C PRO A 27 -12.08 11.12 2.68
N ALA A 28 -12.79 10.77 3.75
CA ALA A 28 -12.57 11.31 5.09
C ALA A 28 -11.15 11.03 5.64
N LEU A 29 -10.46 10.00 5.13
CA LEU A 29 -9.07 9.72 5.49
C LEU A 29 -8.08 10.61 4.73
N ALA A 30 -8.49 11.17 3.59
CA ALA A 30 -7.63 12.04 2.78
C ALA A 30 -7.48 13.45 3.38
N GLU A 31 -8.44 13.89 4.19
CA GLU A 31 -8.39 15.19 4.87
C GLU A 31 -7.32 15.22 5.97
N GLY A 32 -6.81 14.06 6.37
CA GLY A 32 -5.83 13.92 7.43
C GLY A 32 -6.42 14.24 8.81
N GLY A 33 -5.57 14.24 9.80
CA GLY A 33 -5.97 14.55 11.18
C GLY A 33 -5.60 13.42 12.14
N ALA A 34 -6.09 13.54 13.36
CA ALA A 34 -5.90 12.53 14.38
C ALA A 34 -7.24 12.20 15.05
N TRP A 35 -7.56 10.93 15.15
CA TRP A 35 -8.67 10.48 15.96
C TRP A 35 -8.17 10.12 17.35
N HIS A 36 -8.86 10.66 18.36
CA HIS A 36 -8.63 10.29 19.74
C HIS A 36 -9.64 9.21 20.15
N LEU A 37 -9.24 7.97 20.07
CA LEU A 37 -10.06 6.82 20.41
C LEU A 37 -9.54 6.17 21.68
N PHE A 38 -10.35 6.17 22.75
CA PHE A 38 -10.05 5.55 24.04
C PHE A 38 -8.68 5.92 24.62
N GLY A 39 -8.21 7.17 24.39
CA GLY A 39 -6.89 7.63 24.87
C GLY A 39 -5.73 7.37 23.94
N PHE A 40 -5.97 6.70 22.81
CA PHE A 40 -4.97 6.53 21.75
C PHE A 40 -5.18 7.57 20.65
N THR A 41 -4.11 8.17 20.19
CA THR A 41 -4.12 9.09 19.04
C THR A 41 -3.79 8.28 17.79
N VAL A 42 -4.78 8.10 16.93
CA VAL A 42 -4.62 7.42 15.63
C VAL A 42 -4.46 8.47 14.55
N ASN A 43 -3.29 8.57 13.96
CA ASN A 43 -3.05 9.45 12.83
C ASN A 43 -3.79 8.91 11.61
N ILE A 44 -4.69 9.73 11.07
CA ILE A 44 -5.48 9.39 9.90
C ILE A 44 -4.64 9.64 8.66
N GLN A 45 -4.56 8.64 7.80
CA GLN A 45 -3.95 8.79 6.48
C GLN A 45 -4.72 7.96 5.45
N SER A 46 -4.74 8.43 4.23
CA SER A 46 -5.34 7.68 3.13
C SER A 46 -4.37 6.58 2.65
N TYR A 47 -4.91 5.39 2.47
CA TYR A 47 -4.19 4.25 1.90
C TYR A 47 -4.51 4.06 0.41
N THR A 48 -4.97 5.10 -0.26
CA THR A 48 -5.30 5.08 -1.69
C THR A 48 -4.07 4.70 -2.51
N GLY A 49 -4.22 3.69 -3.36
CA GLY A 49 -3.12 3.15 -4.18
C GLY A 49 -2.18 2.19 -3.46
N GLN A 50 -2.23 2.07 -2.14
CA GLN A 50 -1.34 1.19 -1.39
C GLN A 50 -1.88 -0.25 -1.35
N VAL A 51 -1.13 -1.18 -1.97
CA VAL A 51 -1.55 -2.59 -2.09
C VAL A 51 -1.25 -3.38 -0.81
N ILE A 52 -0.09 -3.17 -0.20
CA ILE A 52 0.37 -3.97 0.94
C ILE A 52 -0.48 -3.76 2.19
N PRO A 53 -0.79 -2.53 2.62
CA PRO A 53 -1.72 -2.31 3.74
C PRO A 53 -3.10 -2.94 3.49
N ALA A 54 -3.60 -2.85 2.25
CA ALA A 54 -4.88 -3.44 1.89
C ALA A 54 -4.88 -4.97 1.97
N LEU A 55 -3.80 -5.62 1.53
CA LEU A 55 -3.64 -7.07 1.67
C LEU A 55 -3.52 -7.49 3.14
N ALA A 56 -2.76 -6.75 3.95
CA ALA A 56 -2.63 -7.01 5.38
C ALA A 56 -3.99 -6.89 6.10
N ALA A 57 -4.76 -5.85 5.80
CA ALA A 57 -6.10 -5.66 6.37
C ALA A 57 -7.05 -6.81 6.01
N VAL A 58 -7.05 -7.25 4.75
CA VAL A 58 -7.90 -8.35 4.31
C VAL A 58 -7.45 -9.71 4.84
N TRP A 59 -6.15 -9.89 5.06
CA TRP A 59 -5.63 -11.07 5.75
C TRP A 59 -6.14 -11.12 7.20
N ILE A 60 -6.09 -10.00 7.93
CA ILE A 60 -6.64 -9.87 9.28
C ILE A 60 -8.15 -10.14 9.27
N LEU A 61 -8.88 -9.58 8.30
CA LEU A 61 -10.31 -9.86 8.10
C LEU A 61 -10.56 -11.36 8.01
N SER A 62 -9.77 -12.09 7.22
CA SER A 62 -9.95 -13.53 7.03
C SER A 62 -9.77 -14.33 8.32
N ILE A 63 -8.90 -13.87 9.21
CA ILE A 63 -8.68 -14.49 10.52
C ILE A 63 -9.92 -14.30 11.41
N PHE A 64 -10.42 -13.07 11.51
CA PHE A 64 -11.59 -12.77 12.33
C PHE A 64 -12.84 -13.43 11.83
N GLU A 65 -13.11 -13.37 10.52
CA GLU A 65 -14.28 -14.00 9.92
C GLU A 65 -14.30 -15.50 10.21
N LYS A 66 -13.20 -16.21 9.98
CA LYS A 66 -13.08 -17.63 10.28
C LYS A 66 -13.19 -17.95 11.76
N TRP A 67 -12.68 -17.07 12.63
CA TRP A 67 -12.75 -17.24 14.07
C TRP A 67 -14.18 -17.06 14.57
N PHE A 68 -14.91 -16.03 14.10
CA PHE A 68 -16.29 -15.79 14.48
C PHE A 68 -17.23 -16.89 13.97
N HIS A 69 -17.09 -17.33 12.72
CA HIS A 69 -17.86 -18.45 12.19
C HIS A 69 -17.74 -19.75 13.02
N LYS A 70 -16.60 -19.94 13.69
CA LYS A 70 -16.41 -21.10 14.56
C LYS A 70 -17.00 -20.93 15.97
N LYS A 71 -17.16 -19.68 16.42
CA LYS A 71 -17.56 -19.38 17.80
C LYS A 71 -19.03 -19.01 17.94
N LEU A 72 -19.63 -18.41 16.93
CA LEU A 72 -21.00 -17.95 16.98
C LEU A 72 -21.99 -19.05 16.61
N PRO A 73 -23.15 -19.13 17.31
CA PRO A 73 -24.23 -20.01 16.90
C PRO A 73 -24.79 -19.61 15.54
N SER A 74 -25.20 -20.58 14.72
CA SER A 74 -25.70 -20.36 13.36
C SER A 74 -26.86 -19.37 13.26
N ALA A 75 -27.66 -19.25 14.31
CA ALA A 75 -28.80 -18.31 14.35
C ALA A 75 -28.35 -16.82 14.26
N VAL A 76 -27.21 -16.47 14.77
CA VAL A 76 -26.71 -15.07 14.80
C VAL A 76 -25.48 -14.86 13.91
N ASP A 77 -24.87 -15.92 13.43
CA ASP A 77 -23.63 -15.93 12.65
C ASP A 77 -23.75 -15.06 11.40
N PHE A 78 -24.84 -15.16 10.66
CA PHE A 78 -25.06 -14.41 9.42
C PHE A 78 -24.95 -12.89 9.60
N THR A 79 -25.38 -12.36 10.76
CA THR A 79 -25.38 -10.90 11.01
C THR A 79 -24.14 -10.45 11.79
N PHE A 80 -23.77 -11.18 12.84
CA PHE A 80 -22.73 -10.74 13.75
C PHE A 80 -21.32 -11.01 13.23
N THR A 81 -21.10 -12.10 12.49
CA THR A 81 -19.77 -12.40 11.95
C THR A 81 -19.29 -11.32 10.98
N PRO A 82 -20.06 -10.91 9.95
CA PRO A 82 -19.64 -9.82 9.08
C PRO A 82 -19.42 -8.51 9.83
N LEU A 83 -20.36 -8.15 10.71
CA LEU A 83 -20.32 -6.90 11.47
C LEU A 83 -19.08 -6.81 12.35
N LEU A 84 -18.87 -7.81 13.22
CA LEU A 84 -17.75 -7.82 14.15
C LEU A 84 -16.41 -7.95 13.43
N SER A 85 -16.34 -8.77 12.37
CA SER A 85 -15.12 -8.93 11.58
C SER A 85 -14.69 -7.62 10.93
N VAL A 86 -15.60 -6.86 10.33
CA VAL A 86 -15.27 -5.57 9.70
C VAL A 86 -14.88 -4.52 10.75
N ILE A 87 -15.61 -4.42 11.85
CA ILE A 87 -15.31 -3.46 12.91
C ILE A 87 -13.93 -3.73 13.50
N LEU A 88 -13.66 -4.98 13.94
CA LEU A 88 -12.36 -5.32 14.55
C LEU A 88 -11.21 -5.19 13.54
N THR A 89 -11.42 -5.62 12.29
CA THR A 89 -10.44 -5.41 11.24
C THR A 89 -10.14 -3.94 11.04
N GLY A 90 -11.16 -3.08 11.02
CA GLY A 90 -11.01 -1.63 10.91
C GLY A 90 -10.16 -1.05 12.03
N PHE A 91 -10.50 -1.36 13.29
CA PHE A 91 -9.72 -0.89 14.43
C PHE A 91 -8.25 -1.33 14.35
N ILE A 92 -7.99 -2.61 14.10
CA ILE A 92 -6.62 -3.12 14.01
C ILE A 92 -5.88 -2.52 12.82
N THR A 93 -6.56 -2.38 11.69
CA THR A 93 -5.95 -1.77 10.51
C THR A 93 -5.50 -0.35 10.78
N PHE A 94 -6.32 0.49 11.40
CA PHE A 94 -5.96 1.88 11.64
C PHE A 94 -5.00 2.06 12.83
N ILE A 95 -5.09 1.22 13.87
CA ILE A 95 -4.25 1.34 15.06
C ILE A 95 -2.88 0.69 14.88
N VAL A 96 -2.81 -0.45 14.17
CA VAL A 96 -1.57 -1.25 14.06
C VAL A 96 -1.00 -1.21 12.65
N VAL A 97 -1.80 -1.61 11.65
CA VAL A 97 -1.30 -1.73 10.27
C VAL A 97 -0.89 -0.37 9.72
N GLY A 98 -1.66 0.67 10.00
CA GLY A 98 -1.38 2.03 9.57
C GLY A 98 -0.03 2.56 10.03
N PRO A 99 0.22 2.64 11.34
CA PRO A 99 1.52 3.10 11.86
C PRO A 99 2.69 2.26 11.37
N VAL A 100 2.58 0.93 11.39
CA VAL A 100 3.65 0.02 10.91
C VAL A 100 3.96 0.25 9.43
N MET A 101 2.93 0.40 8.61
CA MET A 101 3.12 0.67 7.17
C MET A 101 3.71 2.05 6.92
N LYS A 102 3.37 3.04 7.76
CA LYS A 102 3.97 4.36 7.69
C LYS A 102 5.46 4.31 8.02
N GLU A 103 5.84 3.68 9.12
CA GLU A 103 7.25 3.52 9.51
C GLU A 103 8.05 2.78 8.42
N LEU A 104 7.48 1.74 7.82
CA LEU A 104 8.10 1.03 6.71
C LEU A 104 8.27 1.92 5.48
N SER A 105 7.27 2.71 5.15
CA SER A 105 7.33 3.67 4.05
C SER A 105 8.37 4.76 4.30
N ASP A 106 8.40 5.31 5.52
CA ASP A 106 9.37 6.33 5.93
C ASP A 106 10.82 5.76 5.92
N LEU A 107 11.01 4.52 6.34
CA LEU A 107 12.30 3.83 6.27
C LEU A 107 12.78 3.68 4.82
N ILE A 108 11.91 3.24 3.93
CA ILE A 108 12.22 3.10 2.49
C ILE A 108 12.54 4.48 1.90
N THR A 109 11.73 5.50 2.19
CA THR A 109 11.93 6.87 1.74
C THR A 109 13.28 7.41 2.16
N ASN A 110 13.58 7.32 3.45
CA ASN A 110 14.84 7.80 4.02
C ASN A 110 16.04 7.04 3.43
N GLY A 111 15.89 5.74 3.19
CA GLY A 111 16.92 4.93 2.54
C GLY A 111 17.18 5.38 1.10
N ILE A 112 16.13 5.67 0.32
CA ILE A 112 16.26 6.14 -1.07
C ILE A 112 16.87 7.54 -1.11
N VAL A 113 16.42 8.44 -0.25
CA VAL A 113 16.95 9.82 -0.18
C VAL A 113 18.41 9.80 0.28
N TRP A 114 18.76 8.97 1.27
CA TRP A 114 20.13 8.79 1.71
C TRP A 114 21.03 8.25 0.59
N LEU A 115 20.55 7.26 -0.16
CA LEU A 115 21.28 6.68 -1.29
C LEU A 115 21.59 7.75 -2.35
N TYR A 116 20.59 8.58 -2.67
CA TYR A 116 20.77 9.68 -3.62
C TYR A 116 21.70 10.77 -3.09
N SER A 117 21.52 11.20 -1.84
CA SER A 117 22.30 12.30 -1.25
C SER A 117 23.76 11.95 -1.04
N THR A 118 24.06 10.67 -0.76
CA THR A 118 25.43 10.20 -0.46
C THR A 118 26.19 9.79 -1.72
N LEU A 119 25.54 9.07 -2.63
CA LEU A 119 26.17 8.46 -3.80
C LEU A 119 25.84 9.19 -5.13
N GLY A 120 24.97 10.20 -5.11
CA GLY A 120 24.59 10.97 -6.27
C GLY A 120 24.10 10.09 -7.44
N PHE A 121 24.73 10.20 -8.61
CA PHE A 121 24.32 9.45 -9.81
C PHE A 121 24.50 7.94 -9.66
N VAL A 122 25.46 7.47 -8.87
CA VAL A 122 25.67 6.05 -8.60
C VAL A 122 24.51 5.51 -7.77
N GLY A 123 24.07 6.26 -6.76
CA GLY A 123 22.89 5.92 -5.96
C GLY A 123 21.62 5.84 -6.79
N THR A 124 21.42 6.77 -7.71
CA THR A 124 20.30 6.74 -8.67
C THR A 124 20.36 5.49 -9.56
N GLY A 125 21.55 5.09 -10.01
CA GLY A 125 21.77 3.87 -10.78
C GLY A 125 21.41 2.60 -10.00
N ILE A 126 21.83 2.51 -8.73
CA ILE A 126 21.49 1.40 -7.83
C ILE A 126 19.97 1.36 -7.59
N PHE A 127 19.35 2.50 -7.31
CA PHE A 127 17.90 2.60 -7.14
C PHE A 127 17.17 2.15 -8.41
N GLY A 128 17.63 2.58 -9.58
CA GLY A 128 17.06 2.15 -10.87
C GLY A 128 17.14 0.65 -11.11
N ALA A 129 18.23 0.00 -10.70
CA ALA A 129 18.39 -1.45 -10.80
C ALA A 129 17.40 -2.20 -9.89
N ILE A 130 17.09 -1.64 -8.70
CA ILE A 130 16.17 -2.25 -7.73
C ILE A 130 14.72 -1.84 -8.00
N TYR A 131 14.49 -0.79 -8.79
CA TYR A 131 13.16 -0.25 -9.02
C TYR A 131 12.17 -1.27 -9.60
N SER A 132 12.58 -2.06 -10.59
CA SER A 132 11.69 -3.07 -11.19
C SER A 132 11.24 -4.15 -10.21
N PRO A 133 12.11 -4.76 -9.37
CA PRO A 133 11.69 -5.58 -8.24
C PRO A 133 10.72 -4.88 -7.28
N ILE A 134 10.95 -3.61 -6.94
CA ILE A 134 10.06 -2.83 -6.07
C ILE A 134 8.67 -2.68 -6.72
N VAL A 135 8.60 -2.44 -8.02
CA VAL A 135 7.34 -2.36 -8.77
C VAL A 135 6.54 -3.66 -8.66
N LEU A 136 7.20 -4.81 -8.76
CA LEU A 136 6.54 -6.12 -8.63
C LEU A 136 5.91 -6.35 -7.25
N THR A 137 6.48 -5.78 -6.19
CA THR A 137 5.90 -5.86 -4.84
C THR A 137 4.73 -4.91 -4.61
N GLY A 138 4.51 -3.93 -5.52
CA GLY A 138 3.49 -2.90 -5.36
C GLY A 138 3.89 -1.75 -4.42
N LEU A 139 5.09 -1.77 -3.83
CA LEU A 139 5.60 -0.71 -2.94
C LEU A 139 5.74 0.64 -3.66
N HIS A 140 5.97 0.63 -4.98
CA HIS A 140 6.07 1.85 -5.80
C HIS A 140 4.81 2.73 -5.73
N GLN A 141 3.66 2.18 -5.33
CA GLN A 141 2.43 2.95 -5.14
C GLN A 141 2.51 3.96 -3.98
N SER A 142 3.49 3.82 -3.10
CA SER A 142 3.77 4.79 -2.02
C SER A 142 4.66 5.95 -2.49
N PHE A 143 5.33 5.83 -3.63
CA PHE A 143 6.27 6.83 -4.13
C PHE A 143 5.65 8.18 -4.50
N PRO A 144 4.40 8.30 -5.02
CA PRO A 144 3.80 9.60 -5.29
C PRO A 144 3.74 10.52 -4.07
N ALA A 145 3.60 9.98 -2.87
CA ALA A 145 3.64 10.76 -1.64
C ALA A 145 5.06 11.29 -1.36
N ILE A 146 6.09 10.49 -1.64
CA ILE A 146 7.50 10.84 -1.51
C ILE A 146 7.89 11.87 -2.57
N GLU A 147 7.49 11.65 -3.83
CA GLU A 147 7.71 12.55 -4.95
C GLU A 147 7.14 13.95 -4.67
N THR A 148 5.92 14.01 -4.11
CA THR A 148 5.32 15.28 -3.70
C THR A 148 6.13 16.00 -2.64
N GLN A 149 6.70 15.28 -1.67
CA GLN A 149 7.59 15.86 -0.65
C GLN A 149 8.90 16.35 -1.27
N LEU A 150 9.52 15.59 -2.16
CA LEU A 150 10.76 15.97 -2.85
C LEU A 150 10.54 17.21 -3.72
N VAL A 151 9.45 17.28 -4.47
CA VAL A 151 9.09 18.45 -5.29
C VAL A 151 8.86 19.68 -4.42
N THR A 152 8.19 19.53 -3.29
CA THR A 152 7.92 20.63 -2.36
C THR A 152 9.22 21.12 -1.72
N ALA A 153 10.10 20.23 -1.28
CA ALA A 153 11.41 20.56 -0.73
C ALA A 153 12.31 21.24 -1.77
N TYR A 154 12.26 20.81 -3.02
CA TYR A 154 12.98 21.44 -4.12
C TYR A 154 12.49 22.87 -4.39
N LYS A 155 11.18 23.09 -4.41
CA LYS A 155 10.59 24.44 -4.59
C LYS A 155 10.96 25.39 -3.46
N SER A 156 11.12 24.89 -2.24
CA SER A 156 11.59 25.67 -1.08
C SER A 156 13.10 25.87 -1.03
N GLY A 157 13.85 25.31 -2.00
CA GLY A 157 15.31 25.42 -2.06
C GLY A 157 16.08 24.57 -1.04
N THR A 158 15.39 23.64 -0.37
CA THR A 158 15.96 22.83 0.73
C THR A 158 16.20 21.36 0.36
N GLY A 159 15.89 20.95 -0.88
CA GLY A 159 15.96 19.55 -1.26
C GLY A 159 16.44 19.30 -2.68
N TYR A 160 16.54 18.04 -3.01
CA TYR A 160 16.84 17.53 -4.33
C TYR A 160 15.56 17.49 -5.19
N GLY A 161 15.71 17.57 -6.52
CA GLY A 161 14.58 17.37 -7.43
C GLY A 161 14.00 15.96 -7.36
N ASP A 162 12.87 15.77 -8.02
CA ASP A 162 12.20 14.47 -8.09
C ASP A 162 12.96 13.49 -9.01
N PHE A 163 13.98 12.85 -8.45
CA PHE A 163 14.76 11.82 -9.14
C PHE A 163 14.03 10.48 -9.26
N ILE A 164 13.05 10.22 -8.38
CA ILE A 164 12.25 8.98 -8.39
C ILE A 164 11.44 8.92 -9.67
N PHE A 165 10.75 10.00 -10.03
CA PHE A 165 9.96 10.07 -11.26
C PHE A 165 10.81 9.84 -12.53
N VAL A 166 12.02 10.36 -12.55
CA VAL A 166 12.96 10.16 -13.67
C VAL A 166 13.35 8.67 -13.80
N VAL A 167 13.69 8.02 -12.69
CA VAL A 167 14.02 6.58 -12.67
C VAL A 167 12.81 5.74 -13.05
N ALA A 168 11.63 6.07 -12.52
CA ALA A 168 10.37 5.38 -12.82
C ALA A 168 10.05 5.46 -14.32
N SER A 169 10.21 6.64 -14.93
CA SER A 169 9.96 6.85 -16.35
C SER A 169 10.92 6.03 -17.22
N MET A 170 12.20 6.00 -16.88
CA MET A 170 13.20 5.19 -17.59
C MET A 170 12.91 3.69 -17.46
N ALA A 171 12.54 3.23 -16.27
CA ALA A 171 12.16 1.83 -16.03
C ALA A 171 10.92 1.43 -16.83
N ASN A 172 9.91 2.29 -16.91
CA ASN A 172 8.71 2.05 -17.71
C ASN A 172 9.01 1.93 -19.21
N VAL A 173 9.88 2.79 -19.74
CA VAL A 173 10.34 2.71 -21.14
C VAL A 173 11.11 1.41 -21.39
N ALA A 174 12.00 1.02 -20.48
CA ALA A 174 12.75 -0.22 -20.58
C ALA A 174 11.84 -1.46 -20.55
N GLN A 175 10.83 -1.47 -19.66
CA GLN A 175 9.83 -2.53 -19.60
C GLN A 175 8.98 -2.60 -20.87
N GLY A 176 8.58 -1.45 -21.41
CA GLY A 176 7.86 -1.37 -22.68
C GLY A 176 8.69 -1.94 -23.84
N ALA A 177 9.96 -1.59 -23.91
CA ALA A 177 10.89 -2.12 -24.92
C ALA A 177 11.07 -3.65 -24.78
N ALA A 178 11.24 -4.14 -23.54
CA ALA A 178 11.37 -5.58 -23.26
C ALA A 178 10.09 -6.34 -23.67
N THR A 179 8.92 -5.82 -23.36
CA THR A 179 7.63 -6.41 -23.76
C THR A 179 7.49 -6.46 -25.28
N THR A 180 7.88 -5.39 -25.96
CA THR A 180 7.86 -5.33 -27.42
C THR A 180 8.83 -6.35 -28.03
N ALA A 181 10.04 -6.50 -27.46
CA ALA A 181 10.99 -7.51 -27.91
C ALA A 181 10.43 -8.94 -27.73
N VAL A 182 9.80 -9.22 -26.59
CA VAL A 182 9.15 -10.52 -26.33
C VAL A 182 8.04 -10.76 -27.35
N TYR A 183 7.22 -9.76 -27.65
CA TYR A 183 6.16 -9.87 -28.66
C TYR A 183 6.70 -10.32 -30.04
N PHE A 184 7.81 -9.74 -30.49
CA PHE A 184 8.41 -10.13 -31.77
C PHE A 184 9.15 -11.47 -31.73
N LEU A 185 9.70 -11.86 -30.58
CA LEU A 185 10.46 -13.10 -30.42
C LEU A 185 9.57 -14.31 -30.12
N THR A 186 8.41 -14.09 -29.48
CA THR A 186 7.49 -15.18 -29.16
C THR A 186 6.68 -15.51 -30.43
N LYS A 187 6.98 -16.68 -31.02
CA LYS A 187 6.10 -17.26 -32.03
C LYS A 187 4.85 -17.75 -31.31
N ASN A 188 3.71 -17.09 -31.55
CA ASN A 188 2.42 -17.65 -31.18
C ASN A 188 2.19 -18.89 -32.06
N GLU A 189 2.33 -20.06 -31.47
CA GLU A 189 1.75 -21.29 -31.97
C GLU A 189 0.29 -21.40 -31.52
#